data_1e38ac5604655100859ca63b1e934481
#
_entry.id   1e38ac5604655100859ca63b1e934481
#
_cell.length_a   1.000
_cell.length_b   1.000
_cell.length_c   1.000
_cell.angle_alpha   90.00
_cell.angle_beta   90.00
_cell.angle_gamma   90.00
#
_symmetry.space_group_name_H-M   'P 1'
#
loop_
_entity.id
_entity.type
_entity.pdbx_description
1 polymer ?
#
loop_
_entity_poly.entity_id
_entity_poly.type
_entity_poly.pdbx_seq_one_letter_code
_entity_poly.pdbx_strand_id
1 'polypeptide(L)'
;QRTCQDYYKSRKVKMPKPELYVIFTGNKGRKPDKISLSKEFFEGADIDIEVKAKVIYESDTDDIINQYIIFCKVFNEQTKKHGMTQKAVTETIRICKDRNVLKEYLLDREKEVVTIMMSLFDDEQIMKSFIKSERHEAAQESARETAKRMIEKGKMSLEEIADYVPSLSLEELKELEAEVMQLA
;
A
#
# COMPACT_ATOMS: atom_id res chain seq x y z
N GLN A 1 11.83 -32.04 -3.23
CA GLN A 1 10.97 -31.53 -2.13
C GLN A 1 11.14 -32.46 -0.95
N ARG A 2 11.52 -31.90 0.23
CA ARG A 2 11.57 -32.65 1.46
C ARG A 2 10.20 -32.65 2.13
N THR A 3 9.76 -33.81 2.59
CA THR A 3 8.48 -33.95 3.28
C THR A 3 8.62 -33.55 4.77
N CYS A 4 7.50 -33.24 5.44
CA CYS A 4 7.51 -32.99 6.89
C CYS A 4 8.15 -34.14 7.69
N GLN A 5 8.07 -35.37 7.22
CA GLN A 5 8.70 -36.53 7.83
C GLN A 5 10.23 -36.45 7.83
N ASP A 6 10.85 -35.80 6.84
CA ASP A 6 12.31 -35.65 6.78
C ASP A 6 12.83 -34.73 7.87
N TYR A 7 12.02 -33.75 8.30
CA TYR A 7 12.37 -32.84 9.41
C TYR A 7 12.44 -33.55 10.76
N TYR A 8 11.55 -34.52 11.00
CA TYR A 8 11.52 -35.25 12.25
C TYR A 8 12.56 -36.36 12.33
N LYS A 9 13.06 -36.88 11.22
CA LYS A 9 14.05 -37.96 11.17
C LYS A 9 15.49 -37.46 11.14
N SER A 10 15.72 -36.20 10.84
CA SER A 10 17.05 -35.62 10.67
C SER A 10 17.40 -34.72 11.85
N ARG A 11 18.49 -35.03 12.58
CA ARG A 11 18.99 -34.18 13.68
C ARG A 11 19.49 -32.80 13.20
N LYS A 12 19.87 -32.65 11.94
CA LYS A 12 20.26 -31.37 11.31
C LYS A 12 19.79 -31.32 9.88
N VAL A 13 18.80 -30.45 9.61
CA VAL A 13 18.35 -30.15 8.26
C VAL A 13 19.13 -28.95 7.74
N LYS A 14 19.92 -29.15 6.65
CA LYS A 14 20.53 -28.04 5.93
C LYS A 14 19.45 -27.32 5.12
N MET A 15 19.08 -26.13 5.56
CA MET A 15 18.20 -25.24 4.80
C MET A 15 19.00 -24.46 3.76
N PRO A 16 18.47 -24.24 2.56
CA PRO A 16 19.08 -23.31 1.61
C PRO A 16 19.09 -21.91 2.21
N LYS A 17 20.16 -21.16 1.96
CA LYS A 17 20.25 -19.77 2.40
C LYS A 17 19.15 -18.94 1.70
N PRO A 18 18.25 -18.28 2.44
CA PRO A 18 17.28 -17.39 1.83
C PRO A 18 17.98 -16.12 1.30
N GLU A 19 17.62 -15.69 0.11
CA GLU A 19 18.01 -14.40 -0.43
C GLU A 19 16.74 -13.61 -0.77
N LEU A 20 16.66 -12.37 -0.29
CA LEU A 20 15.56 -11.47 -0.51
C LEU A 20 15.95 -10.37 -1.49
N TYR A 21 15.06 -10.10 -2.42
CA TYR A 21 15.22 -9.06 -3.43
C TYR A 21 14.00 -8.16 -3.45
N VAL A 22 14.23 -6.87 -3.65
CA VAL A 22 13.19 -5.86 -3.91
C VAL A 22 13.45 -5.31 -5.29
N ILE A 23 12.47 -5.41 -6.19
CA ILE A 23 12.52 -4.80 -7.52
C ILE A 23 11.91 -3.40 -7.41
N PHE A 24 12.71 -2.37 -7.67
CA PHE A 24 12.27 -0.98 -7.61
C PHE A 24 11.75 -0.50 -8.97
N THR A 25 10.47 -0.27 -9.06
CA THR A 25 9.79 0.16 -10.29
C THR A 25 9.49 1.67 -10.35
N GLY A 26 9.88 2.41 -9.31
CA GLY A 26 9.67 3.86 -9.22
C GLY A 26 10.73 4.68 -9.96
N ASN A 27 10.43 5.97 -10.19
CA ASN A 27 11.30 6.88 -10.93
C ASN A 27 12.14 7.80 -10.03
N LYS A 28 11.80 7.95 -8.74
CA LYS A 28 12.41 8.94 -7.84
C LYS A 28 12.70 8.32 -6.48
N GLY A 29 13.75 8.82 -5.83
CA GLY A 29 14.07 8.49 -4.44
C GLY A 29 15.54 8.14 -4.24
N ARG A 30 15.89 7.89 -2.98
CA ARG A 30 17.20 7.35 -2.56
C ARG A 30 17.36 5.96 -3.19
N LYS A 31 18.54 5.66 -3.70
CA LYS A 31 18.88 4.38 -4.33
C LYS A 31 19.87 3.58 -3.45
N PRO A 32 19.41 2.98 -2.34
CA PRO A 32 20.27 2.10 -1.55
C PRO A 32 20.42 0.74 -2.26
N ASP A 33 21.63 0.19 -2.30
CA ASP A 33 21.86 -1.16 -2.87
C ASP A 33 21.22 -2.26 -2.01
N LYS A 34 21.04 -1.97 -0.73
CA LYS A 34 20.45 -2.89 0.25
C LYS A 34 19.58 -2.12 1.25
N ILE A 35 18.49 -2.73 1.62
CA ILE A 35 17.64 -2.31 2.72
C ILE A 35 17.71 -3.33 3.84
N SER A 36 17.55 -2.88 5.09
CA SER A 36 17.54 -3.75 6.26
C SER A 36 16.46 -3.32 7.25
N LEU A 37 15.87 -4.32 7.92
CA LEU A 37 14.79 -4.08 8.87
C LEU A 37 15.20 -3.10 9.96
N SER A 38 16.39 -3.28 10.54
CA SER A 38 16.91 -2.40 11.61
C SER A 38 17.02 -0.95 11.15
N LYS A 39 17.54 -0.70 9.95
CA LYS A 39 17.75 0.69 9.45
C LYS A 39 16.46 1.39 9.05
N GLU A 40 15.53 0.67 8.43
CA GLU A 40 14.31 1.28 7.87
C GLU A 40 13.24 1.53 8.96
N PHE A 41 13.19 0.69 10.00
CA PHE A 41 12.12 0.75 10.99
C PHE A 41 12.59 0.98 12.44
N PHE A 42 13.87 0.77 12.74
CA PHE A 42 14.41 0.83 14.11
C PHE A 42 15.65 1.73 14.23
N GLU A 43 15.81 2.72 13.34
CA GLU A 43 16.90 3.71 13.34
C GLU A 43 18.32 3.11 13.44
N GLY A 44 18.47 1.86 13.00
CA GLY A 44 19.73 1.12 13.05
C GLY A 44 20.03 0.44 14.39
N ALA A 45 19.03 0.33 15.28
CA ALA A 45 19.19 -0.39 16.54
C ALA A 45 19.56 -1.86 16.30
N ASP A 46 20.27 -2.44 17.27
CA ASP A 46 20.55 -3.88 17.28
C ASP A 46 19.26 -4.65 17.60
N ILE A 47 18.93 -5.61 16.73
CA ILE A 47 17.71 -6.42 16.83
C ILE A 47 18.04 -7.90 16.68
N ASP A 48 17.36 -8.77 17.43
CA ASP A 48 17.61 -10.21 17.45
C ASP A 48 17.38 -10.88 16.07
N ILE A 49 16.47 -10.35 15.26
CA ILE A 49 16.16 -10.87 13.92
C ILE A 49 16.35 -9.77 12.89
N GLU A 50 17.42 -9.84 12.11
CA GLU A 50 17.71 -8.92 11.01
C GLU A 50 17.28 -9.51 9.67
N VAL A 51 16.50 -8.72 8.90
CA VAL A 51 16.11 -9.03 7.53
C VAL A 51 16.80 -8.04 6.58
N LYS A 52 17.51 -8.58 5.59
CA LYS A 52 18.21 -7.78 4.58
C LYS A 52 17.75 -8.17 3.18
N ALA A 53 17.41 -7.19 2.36
CA ALA A 53 17.07 -7.39 0.96
C ALA A 53 18.01 -6.59 0.05
N LYS A 54 18.38 -7.18 -1.09
CA LYS A 54 19.07 -6.50 -2.19
C LYS A 54 18.04 -5.74 -3.00
N VAL A 55 18.36 -4.51 -3.41
CA VAL A 55 17.44 -3.72 -4.25
C VAL A 55 17.93 -3.76 -5.69
N ILE A 56 17.05 -4.13 -6.60
CA ILE A 56 17.31 -4.18 -8.04
C ILE A 56 16.65 -2.97 -8.67
N TYR A 57 17.44 -2.22 -9.42
CA TYR A 57 17.02 -1.05 -10.19
C TYR A 57 17.10 -1.33 -11.69
N GLU A 58 16.47 -0.46 -12.48
CA GLU A 58 16.68 -0.44 -13.93
C GLU A 58 18.16 -0.29 -14.26
N SER A 59 18.60 -1.07 -15.23
CA SER A 59 19.97 -1.13 -15.74
C SER A 59 19.96 -1.13 -17.28
N ASP A 60 21.11 -1.11 -17.88
CA ASP A 60 21.26 -1.20 -19.35
C ASP A 60 21.28 -2.65 -19.85
N THR A 61 20.96 -3.63 -19.00
CA THR A 61 20.91 -5.05 -19.39
C THR A 61 19.57 -5.39 -20.02
N ASP A 62 19.56 -6.35 -20.95
CA ASP A 62 18.33 -6.87 -21.60
C ASP A 62 17.82 -8.15 -20.92
N ASP A 63 17.95 -8.25 -19.60
CA ASP A 63 17.42 -9.37 -18.86
C ASP A 63 15.92 -9.18 -18.53
N ILE A 64 15.26 -10.28 -18.18
CA ILE A 64 13.81 -10.31 -17.91
C ILE A 64 13.40 -9.39 -16.77
N ILE A 65 14.25 -9.19 -15.76
CA ILE A 65 13.94 -8.32 -14.60
C ILE A 65 13.95 -6.87 -15.05
N ASN A 66 14.95 -6.47 -15.85
CA ASN A 66 15.03 -5.12 -16.39
C ASN A 66 13.87 -4.82 -17.34
N GLN A 67 13.52 -5.76 -18.22
CA GLN A 67 12.33 -5.64 -19.08
C GLN A 67 11.03 -5.49 -18.26
N TYR A 68 10.91 -6.20 -17.15
CA TYR A 68 9.79 -6.04 -16.22
C TYR A 68 9.76 -4.65 -15.56
N ILE A 69 10.91 -4.11 -15.15
CA ILE A 69 10.99 -2.75 -14.60
C ILE A 69 10.54 -1.71 -15.65
N ILE A 70 10.99 -1.86 -16.89
CA ILE A 70 10.58 -0.98 -17.99
C ILE A 70 9.06 -1.11 -18.24
N PHE A 71 8.51 -2.31 -18.26
CA PHE A 71 7.06 -2.53 -18.37
C PHE A 71 6.30 -1.79 -17.27
N CYS A 72 6.71 -1.91 -15.99
CA CYS A 72 6.10 -1.21 -14.87
C CYS A 72 6.16 0.31 -15.01
N LYS A 73 7.26 0.86 -15.53
CA LYS A 73 7.39 2.30 -15.78
C LYS A 73 6.43 2.78 -16.86
N VAL A 74 6.36 2.08 -17.99
CA VAL A 74 5.39 2.38 -19.04
C VAL A 74 3.97 2.29 -18.50
N PHE A 75 3.67 1.28 -17.71
CA PHE A 75 2.36 1.13 -17.08
C PHE A 75 2.02 2.30 -16.16
N ASN A 76 2.94 2.73 -15.31
CA ASN A 76 2.76 3.91 -14.45
C ASN A 76 2.55 5.21 -15.25
N GLU A 77 3.18 5.34 -16.43
CA GLU A 77 2.95 6.48 -17.33
C GLU A 77 1.56 6.43 -17.96
N GLN A 78 1.10 5.26 -18.40
CA GLN A 78 -0.20 5.11 -19.02
C GLN A 78 -1.35 5.24 -17.99
N THR A 79 -1.17 4.77 -16.77
CA THR A 79 -2.17 4.99 -15.69
C THR A 79 -2.29 6.44 -15.29
N LYS A 80 -1.21 7.24 -15.34
CA LYS A 80 -1.30 8.69 -15.14
C LYS A 80 -2.07 9.40 -16.24
N LYS A 81 -2.01 8.91 -17.50
CA LYS A 81 -2.71 9.50 -18.65
C LYS A 81 -4.17 9.08 -18.76
N HIS A 82 -4.47 7.84 -18.48
CA HIS A 82 -5.75 7.21 -18.77
C HIS A 82 -6.51 6.75 -17.52
N GLY A 83 -5.94 6.98 -16.31
CA GLY A 83 -6.46 6.41 -15.07
C GLY A 83 -6.24 4.90 -14.99
N MET A 84 -6.81 4.27 -13.97
CA MET A 84 -6.82 2.81 -13.79
C MET A 84 -7.90 2.20 -14.67
N THR A 85 -7.61 2.06 -15.93
CA THR A 85 -8.58 1.61 -16.95
C THR A 85 -7.96 0.55 -17.87
N GLN A 86 -8.81 -0.23 -18.51
CA GLN A 86 -8.38 -1.20 -19.52
C GLN A 86 -7.57 -0.52 -20.65
N LYS A 87 -7.89 0.73 -20.98
CA LYS A 87 -7.12 1.51 -21.97
C LYS A 87 -5.67 1.69 -21.54
N ALA A 88 -5.41 2.00 -20.26
CA ALA A 88 -4.04 2.13 -19.76
C ALA A 88 -3.27 0.82 -19.92
N VAL A 89 -3.90 -0.32 -19.63
CA VAL A 89 -3.26 -1.64 -19.78
C VAL A 89 -2.98 -1.96 -21.25
N THR A 90 -3.95 -1.79 -22.14
CA THR A 90 -3.78 -2.11 -23.58
C THR A 90 -2.74 -1.22 -24.23
N GLU A 91 -2.68 0.08 -23.91
CA GLU A 91 -1.63 0.98 -24.40
C GLU A 91 -0.25 0.61 -23.85
N THR A 92 -0.16 0.19 -22.59
CA THR A 92 1.10 -0.34 -22.02
C THR A 92 1.61 -1.52 -22.81
N ILE A 93 0.75 -2.51 -23.04
CA ILE A 93 1.10 -3.72 -23.81
C ILE A 93 1.54 -3.36 -25.22
N ARG A 94 0.81 -2.46 -25.90
CA ARG A 94 1.16 -2.01 -27.25
C ARG A 94 2.55 -1.36 -27.28
N ILE A 95 2.80 -0.39 -26.40
CA ILE A 95 4.09 0.33 -26.32
C ILE A 95 5.23 -0.64 -26.00
N CYS A 96 5.03 -1.57 -25.08
CA CYS A 96 6.06 -2.55 -24.71
C CYS A 96 6.37 -3.51 -25.86
N LYS A 97 5.37 -3.97 -26.60
CA LYS A 97 5.57 -4.77 -27.82
C LYS A 97 6.35 -4.02 -28.89
N ASP A 98 6.04 -2.74 -29.11
CA ASP A 98 6.73 -1.87 -30.08
C ASP A 98 8.21 -1.63 -29.68
N ARG A 99 8.50 -1.56 -28.37
CA ARG A 99 9.86 -1.39 -27.81
C ARG A 99 10.63 -2.69 -27.61
N ASN A 100 10.07 -3.82 -28.01
CA ASN A 100 10.63 -5.16 -27.77
C ASN A 100 10.80 -5.54 -26.29
N VAL A 101 9.99 -4.94 -25.40
CA VAL A 101 9.97 -5.21 -23.95
C VAL A 101 8.98 -6.31 -23.67
N LEU A 102 9.41 -7.44 -23.12
CA LEU A 102 8.60 -8.64 -22.84
C LEU A 102 7.75 -9.09 -24.07
N LYS A 103 8.21 -8.80 -25.27
CA LYS A 103 7.39 -8.89 -26.49
C LYS A 103 6.81 -10.27 -26.72
N GLU A 104 7.61 -11.32 -26.65
CA GLU A 104 7.14 -12.70 -26.88
C GLU A 104 6.09 -13.09 -25.83
N TYR A 105 6.33 -12.79 -24.56
CA TYR A 105 5.40 -13.05 -23.46
C TYR A 105 4.08 -12.30 -23.65
N LEU A 106 4.14 -11.02 -24.03
CA LEU A 106 2.96 -10.18 -24.24
C LEU A 106 2.18 -10.58 -25.50
N LEU A 107 2.83 -11.11 -26.52
CA LEU A 107 2.14 -11.64 -27.70
C LEU A 107 1.37 -12.94 -27.39
N ASP A 108 1.97 -13.83 -26.61
CA ASP A 108 1.39 -15.12 -26.26
C ASP A 108 0.27 -15.00 -25.22
N ARG A 109 0.42 -14.08 -24.25
CA ARG A 109 -0.44 -14.00 -23.04
C ARG A 109 -1.13 -12.67 -22.83
N GLU A 110 -1.39 -11.90 -23.89
CA GLU A 110 -1.99 -10.56 -23.79
C GLU A 110 -3.28 -10.53 -22.95
N LYS A 111 -4.21 -11.48 -23.22
CA LYS A 111 -5.49 -11.54 -22.51
C LYS A 111 -5.33 -11.83 -21.02
N GLU A 112 -4.39 -12.70 -20.67
CA GLU A 112 -4.08 -13.06 -19.29
C GLU A 112 -3.51 -11.85 -18.56
N VAL A 113 -2.55 -11.13 -19.18
CA VAL A 113 -1.96 -9.91 -18.62
C VAL A 113 -3.02 -8.84 -18.40
N VAL A 114 -3.92 -8.61 -19.37
CA VAL A 114 -5.02 -7.65 -19.20
C VAL A 114 -5.90 -8.04 -18.01
N THR A 115 -6.28 -9.30 -17.89
CA THR A 115 -7.13 -9.78 -16.79
C THR A 115 -6.47 -9.57 -15.43
N ILE A 116 -5.20 -9.96 -15.29
CA ILE A 116 -4.45 -9.80 -14.05
C ILE A 116 -4.31 -8.31 -13.69
N MET A 117 -3.94 -7.47 -14.65
CA MET A 117 -3.78 -6.04 -14.40
C MET A 117 -5.10 -5.35 -14.04
N MET A 118 -6.22 -5.77 -14.63
CA MET A 118 -7.54 -5.25 -14.26
C MET A 118 -7.95 -5.67 -12.86
N SER A 119 -7.68 -6.91 -12.44
CA SER A 119 -7.97 -7.34 -11.06
C SER A 119 -7.16 -6.55 -10.03
N LEU A 120 -5.90 -6.20 -10.32
CA LEU A 120 -5.11 -5.34 -9.45
C LEU A 120 -5.69 -3.92 -9.32
N PHE A 121 -6.34 -3.39 -10.35
CA PHE A 121 -7.03 -2.10 -10.26
C PHE A 121 -8.24 -2.17 -9.33
N ASP A 122 -9.02 -3.23 -9.42
CA ASP A 122 -10.19 -3.42 -8.57
C ASP A 122 -9.77 -3.52 -7.09
N ASP A 123 -8.73 -4.29 -6.79
CA ASP A 123 -8.17 -4.43 -5.44
C ASP A 123 -7.65 -3.08 -4.89
N GLU A 124 -6.96 -2.29 -5.71
CA GLU A 124 -6.46 -0.97 -5.30
C GLU A 124 -7.60 0.02 -5.05
N GLN A 125 -8.67 -0.01 -5.85
CA GLN A 125 -9.85 0.84 -5.61
C GLN A 125 -10.59 0.45 -4.34
N ILE A 126 -10.76 -0.84 -4.08
CA ILE A 126 -11.34 -1.36 -2.84
C ILE A 126 -10.50 -0.90 -1.65
N MET A 127 -9.18 -1.07 -1.70
CA MET A 127 -8.28 -0.66 -0.63
C MET A 127 -8.32 0.86 -0.39
N LYS A 128 -8.34 1.68 -1.44
CA LYS A 128 -8.47 3.14 -1.31
C LYS A 128 -9.80 3.55 -0.67
N SER A 129 -10.89 2.88 -1.05
CA SER A 129 -12.21 3.14 -0.46
C SER A 129 -12.23 2.75 1.02
N PHE A 130 -11.66 1.62 1.37
CA PHE A 130 -11.51 1.16 2.75
C PHE A 130 -10.69 2.14 3.59
N ILE A 131 -9.50 2.54 3.15
CA ILE A 131 -8.66 3.52 3.86
C ILE A 131 -9.36 4.87 4.03
N LYS A 132 -10.15 5.30 3.03
CA LYS A 132 -10.91 6.55 3.12
C LYS A 132 -12.02 6.44 4.17
N SER A 133 -12.72 5.30 4.23
CA SER A 133 -13.75 5.02 5.24
C SER A 133 -13.16 5.02 6.66
N GLU A 134 -12.08 4.26 6.88
CA GLU A 134 -11.38 4.19 8.16
C GLU A 134 -10.90 5.57 8.66
N ARG A 135 -10.33 6.37 7.75
CA ARG A 135 -9.91 7.74 8.10
C ARG A 135 -11.08 8.64 8.45
N HIS A 136 -12.22 8.48 7.77
CA HIS A 136 -13.41 9.25 8.06
C HIS A 136 -13.99 8.86 9.42
N GLU A 137 -14.07 7.57 9.73
CA GLU A 137 -14.54 7.07 11.01
C GLU A 137 -13.65 7.51 12.16
N ALA A 138 -12.32 7.41 12.02
CA ALA A 138 -11.37 7.87 13.01
C ALA A 138 -11.45 9.41 13.25
N ALA A 139 -11.67 10.19 12.19
CA ALA A 139 -11.85 11.65 12.31
C ALA A 139 -13.16 11.99 13.02
N GLN A 140 -14.25 11.27 12.76
CA GLN A 140 -15.53 11.41 13.44
C GLN A 140 -15.44 11.06 14.92
N GLU A 141 -14.78 9.94 15.26
CA GLU A 141 -14.58 9.53 16.65
C GLU A 141 -13.76 10.58 17.44
N SER A 142 -12.66 11.06 16.85
CA SER A 142 -11.87 12.14 17.43
C SER A 142 -12.64 13.43 17.64
N ALA A 143 -13.52 13.79 16.70
CA ALA A 143 -14.41 14.93 16.82
C ALA A 143 -15.43 14.75 17.97
N ARG A 144 -16.03 13.56 18.08
CA ARG A 144 -16.95 13.22 19.17
C ARG A 144 -16.28 13.28 20.55
N GLU A 145 -15.08 12.71 20.69
CA GLU A 145 -14.32 12.80 21.95
C GLU A 145 -13.99 14.27 22.31
N THR A 146 -13.62 15.08 21.32
CA THR A 146 -13.32 16.50 21.51
C THR A 146 -14.58 17.24 21.97
N ALA A 147 -15.73 17.01 21.31
CA ALA A 147 -17.00 17.61 21.69
C ALA A 147 -17.42 17.19 23.11
N LYS A 148 -17.32 15.91 23.47
CA LYS A 148 -17.60 15.42 24.84
C LYS A 148 -16.80 16.17 25.89
N ARG A 149 -15.49 16.31 25.70
CA ARG A 149 -14.61 17.05 26.61
C ARG A 149 -14.98 18.53 26.72
N MET A 150 -15.48 19.16 25.65
CA MET A 150 -15.93 20.57 25.68
C MET A 150 -17.25 20.70 26.44
N ILE A 151 -18.20 19.78 26.22
CA ILE A 151 -19.50 19.70 26.94
C ILE A 151 -19.25 19.49 28.44
N GLU A 152 -18.40 18.53 28.83
CA GLU A 152 -18.07 18.25 30.24
C GLU A 152 -17.48 19.47 30.96
N LYS A 153 -16.73 20.31 30.26
CA LYS A 153 -16.18 21.57 30.83
C LYS A 153 -17.24 22.65 31.05
N GLY A 154 -18.37 22.58 30.39
CA GLY A 154 -19.53 23.46 30.58
C GLY A 154 -19.27 24.96 30.33
N LYS A 155 -18.24 25.33 29.54
CA LYS A 155 -17.82 26.70 29.31
C LYS A 155 -18.28 27.29 27.98
N MET A 156 -18.85 26.48 27.10
CA MET A 156 -19.20 26.83 25.71
C MET A 156 -20.61 26.34 25.41
N SER A 157 -21.35 27.08 24.57
CA SER A 157 -22.62 26.62 24.05
C SER A 157 -22.43 25.56 22.98
N LEU A 158 -23.48 24.80 22.66
CA LEU A 158 -23.42 23.78 21.58
C LEU A 158 -23.14 24.41 20.22
N GLU A 159 -23.61 25.64 19.98
CA GLU A 159 -23.32 26.39 18.75
C GLU A 159 -21.84 26.76 18.65
N GLU A 160 -21.23 27.21 19.77
CA GLU A 160 -19.81 27.50 19.82
C GLU A 160 -18.99 26.22 19.63
N ILE A 161 -19.42 25.08 20.20
CA ILE A 161 -18.75 23.79 20.02
C ILE A 161 -18.82 23.33 18.55
N ALA A 162 -19.94 23.56 17.85
CA ALA A 162 -20.11 23.24 16.44
C ALA A 162 -19.07 23.96 15.55
N ASP A 163 -18.67 25.18 15.91
CA ASP A 163 -17.61 25.91 15.17
C ASP A 163 -16.23 25.25 15.30
N TYR A 164 -15.96 24.58 16.42
CA TYR A 164 -14.68 23.87 16.65
C TYR A 164 -14.68 22.44 16.07
N VAL A 165 -15.84 21.82 15.96
CA VAL A 165 -16.00 20.44 15.41
C VAL A 165 -17.02 20.42 14.29
N PRO A 166 -16.72 21.06 13.15
CA PRO A 166 -17.68 21.22 12.04
C PRO A 166 -18.09 19.91 11.36
N SER A 167 -17.48 18.81 11.72
CA SER A 167 -17.84 17.45 11.26
C SER A 167 -19.05 16.87 12.00
N LEU A 168 -19.48 17.49 13.11
CA LEU A 168 -20.65 17.08 13.87
C LEU A 168 -21.78 18.09 13.71
N SER A 169 -22.99 17.58 13.48
CA SER A 169 -24.20 18.41 13.44
C SER A 169 -24.64 18.84 14.84
N LEU A 170 -25.43 19.91 14.91
CA LEU A 170 -26.07 20.35 16.19
C LEU A 170 -26.94 19.26 16.84
N GLU A 171 -27.56 18.39 16.04
CA GLU A 171 -28.36 17.28 16.56
C GLU A 171 -27.46 16.24 17.24
N GLU A 172 -26.34 15.87 16.63
CA GLU A 172 -25.34 14.96 17.22
C GLU A 172 -24.71 15.55 18.49
N LEU A 173 -24.47 16.85 18.53
CA LEU A 173 -24.00 17.53 19.76
C LEU A 173 -25.02 17.51 20.90
N LYS A 174 -26.31 17.64 20.61
CA LYS A 174 -27.37 17.50 21.62
C LYS A 174 -27.48 16.08 22.16
N GLU A 175 -27.32 15.08 21.29
CA GLU A 175 -27.26 13.67 21.72
C GLU A 175 -26.09 13.41 22.63
N LEU A 176 -24.88 13.93 22.29
CA LEU A 176 -23.69 13.84 23.11
C LEU A 176 -23.84 14.55 24.47
N GLU A 177 -24.51 15.71 24.50
CA GLU A 177 -24.79 16.42 25.75
C GLU A 177 -25.69 15.59 26.66
N ALA A 178 -26.75 14.98 26.10
CA ALA A 178 -27.65 14.10 26.85
C ALA A 178 -26.92 12.87 27.39
N GLU A 179 -25.99 12.28 26.61
CA GLU A 179 -25.13 11.16 27.06
C GLU A 179 -24.22 11.58 28.23
N VAL A 180 -23.56 12.72 28.13
CA VAL A 180 -22.67 13.24 29.18
C VAL A 180 -23.44 13.55 30.47
N MET A 181 -24.65 14.14 30.36
CA MET A 181 -25.48 14.44 31.52
C MET A 181 -26.08 13.20 32.20
N GLN A 182 -26.22 12.07 31.51
CA GLN A 182 -26.68 10.81 32.11
C GLN A 182 -25.57 10.08 32.87
N LEU A 183 -24.29 10.38 32.57
CA LEU A 183 -23.12 9.77 33.19
C LEU A 183 -22.53 10.59 34.36
N ALA A 184 -23.02 11.80 34.59
CA ALA A 184 -22.61 12.71 35.66
C ALA A 184 -23.52 12.61 36.88
#